data_8504f585d8e14f51100b4277542088ac
#
_entry.id   8504f585d8e14f51100b4277542088ac
#
_cell.length_a   1.000
_cell.length_b   1.000
_cell.length_c   1.000
_cell.angle_alpha   90.00
_cell.angle_beta   90.00
_cell.angle_gamma   90.00
#
_symmetry.space_group_name_H-M   'P 1'
#
loop_
_entity.id
_entity.type
_entity.pdbx_description
1 polymer ?
#
loop_
_entity_poly.entity_id
_entity_poly.type
_entity_poly.pdbx_seq_one_letter_code
_entity_poly.pdbx_strand_id
1 'polypeptide(L)'
;MLVGCGLGRSPGCDGLVRRLLDLPRPLVLDADGINALSGHMDALSRRRDRITVLTPHEGEFVRAGGDLSPGRERAAADFAREHGVYLVLKGPGTIAAAPDGRCMRNPTGNCGMAKGGSGDVLAGMLVSLLGLGLPPMDACCAAVWLHGRAGDLAARQVGLWGMTPSDLLDRIPAALREVTE
;
A
#
# COMPACT_ATOMS: atom_id res chain seq x y z
N MET A 1 9.78 -0.98 8.15
CA MET A 1 8.91 -1.74 9.07
C MET A 1 7.51 -1.71 8.52
N LEU A 2 6.76 -2.82 8.57
CA LEU A 2 5.34 -2.92 8.18
C LEU A 2 4.49 -3.15 9.43
N VAL A 3 3.36 -2.45 9.55
CA VAL A 3 2.44 -2.54 10.69
C VAL A 3 1.00 -2.49 10.21
N GLY A 4 0.16 -3.41 10.72
CA GLY A 4 -1.29 -3.36 10.55
C GLY A 4 -1.93 -4.65 10.06
N CYS A 5 -1.27 -5.44 9.20
CA CYS A 5 -1.78 -6.71 8.73
C CYS A 5 -2.07 -7.64 9.92
N GLY A 6 -3.33 -7.98 10.15
CA GLY A 6 -3.73 -8.86 11.26
C GLY A 6 -3.52 -8.32 12.68
N LEU A 7 -3.25 -7.01 12.84
CA LEU A 7 -2.96 -6.41 14.16
C LEU A 7 -4.17 -6.44 15.11
N GLY A 8 -5.37 -6.36 14.57
CA GLY A 8 -6.60 -6.20 15.35
C GLY A 8 -6.82 -4.76 15.82
N ARG A 9 -8.02 -4.51 16.37
CA ARG A 9 -8.45 -3.18 16.80
C ARG A 9 -8.71 -3.17 18.30
N SER A 10 -7.88 -2.43 19.02
CA SER A 10 -8.04 -2.19 20.45
C SER A 10 -7.30 -0.90 20.83
N PRO A 11 -7.64 -0.25 21.97
CA PRO A 11 -6.90 0.91 22.46
C PRO A 11 -5.40 0.64 22.63
N GLY A 12 -5.01 -0.59 22.96
CA GLY A 12 -3.61 -1.00 23.07
C GLY A 12 -2.91 -1.07 21.72
N CYS A 13 -3.56 -1.62 20.69
CA CYS A 13 -3.05 -1.66 19.32
C CYS A 13 -2.92 -0.24 18.76
N ASP A 14 -3.92 0.61 18.95
CA ASP A 14 -3.91 2.01 18.52
C ASP A 14 -2.77 2.77 19.20
N GLY A 15 -2.60 2.58 20.52
CA GLY A 15 -1.49 3.16 21.28
C GLY A 15 -0.12 2.69 20.78
N LEU A 16 0.02 1.40 20.44
CA LEU A 16 1.24 0.86 19.86
C LEU A 16 1.57 1.54 18.53
N VAL A 17 0.61 1.61 17.59
CA VAL A 17 0.82 2.24 16.29
C VAL A 17 1.29 3.68 16.44
N ARG A 18 0.63 4.47 17.31
CA ARG A 18 1.01 5.87 17.57
C ARG A 18 2.44 6.01 18.13
N ARG A 19 2.88 5.09 18.98
CA ARG A 19 4.27 5.07 19.51
C ARG A 19 5.27 4.69 18.42
N LEU A 20 4.91 3.81 17.47
CA LEU A 20 5.77 3.42 16.36
C LEU A 20 6.02 4.57 15.38
N LEU A 21 5.15 5.61 15.36
CA LEU A 21 5.41 6.81 14.57
C LEU A 21 6.70 7.56 15.00
N ASP A 22 7.16 7.39 16.21
CA ASP A 22 8.36 8.09 16.72
C ASP A 22 9.67 7.40 16.28
N LEU A 23 9.60 6.18 15.73
CA LEU A 23 10.79 5.45 15.30
C LEU A 23 11.44 6.08 14.05
N PRO A 24 12.78 6.23 14.03
CA PRO A 24 13.51 6.83 12.91
C PRO A 24 13.76 5.83 11.77
N ARG A 25 12.72 5.11 11.34
CA ARG A 25 12.82 4.09 10.27
C ARG A 25 11.69 4.27 9.27
N PRO A 26 11.87 3.86 7.99
CA PRO A 26 10.77 3.76 7.04
C PRO A 26 9.61 2.93 7.62
N LEU A 27 8.39 3.43 7.45
CA LEU A 27 7.17 2.83 7.99
C LEU A 27 6.15 2.63 6.88
N VAL A 28 5.64 1.41 6.76
CA VAL A 28 4.48 1.05 5.94
C VAL A 28 3.33 0.75 6.89
N LEU A 29 2.21 1.44 6.72
CA LEU A 29 0.97 1.21 7.46
C LEU A 29 -0.08 0.65 6.51
N ASP A 30 -0.65 -0.50 6.85
CA ASP A 30 -1.75 -1.13 6.12
C ASP A 30 -2.88 -1.49 7.09
N ALA A 31 -4.07 -1.68 6.59
CA ALA A 31 -5.22 -2.22 7.32
C ALA A 31 -5.41 -1.56 8.71
N ASP A 32 -5.27 -2.33 9.79
CA ASP A 32 -5.48 -1.84 11.15
C ASP A 32 -4.43 -0.81 11.59
N GLY A 33 -3.26 -0.78 10.95
CA GLY A 33 -2.27 0.27 11.15
C GLY A 33 -2.77 1.64 10.68
N ILE A 34 -3.50 1.68 9.58
CA ILE A 34 -4.18 2.91 9.09
C ILE A 34 -5.39 3.23 9.97
N ASN A 35 -6.20 2.21 10.28
CA ASN A 35 -7.39 2.37 11.12
C ASN A 35 -7.05 2.93 12.51
N ALA A 36 -5.90 2.58 13.09
CA ALA A 36 -5.41 3.09 14.38
C ALA A 36 -5.16 4.61 14.39
N LEU A 37 -5.00 5.22 13.21
CA LEU A 37 -4.82 6.65 13.03
C LEU A 37 -6.09 7.37 12.58
N SER A 38 -7.22 6.68 12.37
CA SER A 38 -8.49 7.31 12.00
C SER A 38 -8.88 8.37 13.05
N GLY A 39 -9.18 9.59 12.57
CA GLY A 39 -9.45 10.75 13.43
C GLY A 39 -8.20 11.39 14.06
N HIS A 40 -7.00 10.88 13.78
CA HIS A 40 -5.72 11.34 14.31
C HIS A 40 -4.61 11.37 13.23
N MET A 41 -4.99 11.61 11.97
CA MET A 41 -4.02 11.61 10.86
C MET A 41 -3.00 12.76 10.98
N ASP A 42 -3.32 13.81 11.72
CA ASP A 42 -2.41 14.89 12.09
C ASP A 42 -1.14 14.38 12.78
N ALA A 43 -1.20 13.23 13.46
CA ALA A 43 -0.04 12.59 14.07
C ALA A 43 1.07 12.25 13.05
N LEU A 44 0.74 12.09 11.76
CA LEU A 44 1.72 11.87 10.67
C LEU A 44 2.62 13.08 10.45
N SER A 45 2.22 14.28 10.89
CA SER A 45 3.05 15.49 10.81
C SER A 45 4.42 15.33 11.47
N ARG A 46 4.51 14.49 12.50
CA ARG A 46 5.76 14.16 13.20
C ARG A 46 6.76 13.35 12.35
N ARG A 47 6.32 12.90 11.17
CA ARG A 47 7.10 12.04 10.27
C ARG A 47 7.37 12.67 8.90
N ARG A 48 7.13 13.97 8.73
CA ARG A 48 7.32 14.64 7.43
C ARG A 48 8.75 14.56 6.89
N ASP A 49 9.73 14.38 7.77
CA ASP A 49 11.15 14.17 7.47
C ASP A 49 11.52 12.68 7.28
N ARG A 50 10.55 11.78 7.36
CA ARG A 50 10.76 10.33 7.34
C ARG A 50 9.85 9.65 6.32
N ILE A 51 10.32 8.54 5.78
CA ILE A 51 9.54 7.74 4.83
C ILE A 51 8.37 7.08 5.57
N THR A 52 7.15 7.46 5.17
CA THR A 52 5.90 6.82 5.61
C THR A 52 5.07 6.49 4.39
N VAL A 53 4.63 5.25 4.27
CA VAL A 53 3.75 4.78 3.19
C VAL A 53 2.46 4.25 3.79
N LEU A 54 1.33 4.69 3.28
CA LEU A 54 0.01 4.17 3.60
C LEU A 54 -0.51 3.36 2.41
N THR A 55 -1.15 2.21 2.67
CA THR A 55 -1.68 1.33 1.62
C THR A 55 -3.19 1.07 1.76
N PRO A 56 -4.04 2.12 1.86
CA PRO A 56 -5.46 1.93 2.07
C PRO A 56 -6.18 1.39 0.83
N HIS A 57 -7.22 0.58 1.02
CA HIS A 57 -8.30 0.49 0.06
C HIS A 57 -9.25 1.70 0.21
N GLU A 58 -10.19 1.92 -0.73
CA GLU A 58 -11.05 3.11 -0.71
C GLU A 58 -11.80 3.32 0.61
N GLY A 59 -12.31 2.24 1.23
CA GLY A 59 -13.00 2.34 2.51
C GLY A 59 -12.07 2.74 3.67
N GLU A 60 -10.81 2.29 3.69
CA GLU A 60 -9.79 2.72 4.65
C GLU A 60 -9.39 4.17 4.40
N PHE A 61 -9.24 4.55 3.13
CA PHE A 61 -8.91 5.90 2.73
C PHE A 61 -9.95 6.93 3.22
N VAL A 62 -11.23 6.63 3.01
CA VAL A 62 -12.33 7.49 3.50
C VAL A 62 -12.33 7.57 5.04
N ARG A 63 -12.15 6.43 5.73
CA ARG A 63 -12.05 6.44 7.21
C ARG A 63 -10.85 7.22 7.73
N ALA A 64 -9.78 7.29 6.95
CA ALA A 64 -8.60 8.11 7.25
C ALA A 64 -8.80 9.61 6.94
N GLY A 65 -9.99 10.01 6.50
CA GLY A 65 -10.32 11.40 6.16
C GLY A 65 -10.12 11.76 4.70
N GLY A 66 -9.82 10.78 3.83
CA GLY A 66 -9.69 11.02 2.39
C GLY A 66 -11.04 11.27 1.72
N ASP A 67 -11.07 12.17 0.74
CA ASP A 67 -12.23 12.49 -0.09
C ASP A 67 -12.01 12.01 -1.52
N LEU A 68 -12.90 11.13 -2.01
CA LEU A 68 -12.84 10.58 -3.36
C LEU A 68 -13.63 11.41 -4.39
N SER A 69 -14.33 12.47 -3.98
CA SER A 69 -15.17 13.28 -4.86
C SER A 69 -14.43 13.93 -6.04
N PRO A 70 -13.13 14.36 -5.91
CA PRO A 70 -12.39 14.93 -7.02
C PRO A 70 -11.81 13.88 -7.99
N GLY A 71 -12.11 12.61 -7.79
CA GLY A 71 -11.50 11.48 -8.48
C GLY A 71 -10.28 10.90 -7.75
N ARG A 72 -10.03 9.60 -7.95
CA ARG A 72 -9.06 8.82 -7.16
C ARG A 72 -7.63 9.35 -7.25
N GLU A 73 -7.17 9.73 -8.45
CA GLU A 73 -5.82 10.25 -8.67
C GLU A 73 -5.59 11.56 -7.91
N ARG A 74 -6.53 12.49 -8.06
CA ARG A 74 -6.44 13.78 -7.37
C ARG A 74 -6.55 13.62 -5.86
N ALA A 75 -7.51 12.82 -5.40
CA ALA A 75 -7.68 12.50 -3.98
C ALA A 75 -6.40 11.92 -3.37
N ALA A 76 -5.77 10.96 -4.06
CA ALA A 76 -4.53 10.35 -3.60
C ALA A 76 -3.37 11.35 -3.53
N ALA A 77 -3.20 12.20 -4.56
CA ALA A 77 -2.16 13.21 -4.61
C ALA A 77 -2.34 14.29 -3.53
N ASP A 78 -3.57 14.78 -3.35
CA ASP A 78 -3.87 15.81 -2.36
C ASP A 78 -3.65 15.27 -0.93
N PHE A 79 -4.12 14.07 -0.63
CA PHE A 79 -3.90 13.41 0.66
C PHE A 79 -2.42 13.16 0.95
N ALA A 80 -1.67 12.64 -0.04
CA ALA A 80 -0.23 12.41 0.11
C ALA A 80 0.53 13.69 0.44
N ARG A 81 0.19 14.80 -0.24
CA ARG A 81 0.79 16.13 0.00
C ARG A 81 0.41 16.69 1.37
N GLU A 82 -0.86 16.63 1.74
CA GLU A 82 -1.38 17.14 3.00
C GLU A 82 -0.68 16.50 4.19
N HIS A 83 -0.60 15.18 4.19
CA HIS A 83 -0.02 14.42 5.31
C HIS A 83 1.49 14.21 5.20
N GLY A 84 2.12 14.55 4.08
CA GLY A 84 3.56 14.34 3.86
C GLY A 84 3.94 12.86 3.78
N VAL A 85 3.09 12.03 3.17
CA VAL A 85 3.26 10.58 3.07
C VAL A 85 3.25 10.09 1.61
N TYR A 86 3.78 8.91 1.37
CA TYR A 86 3.48 8.16 0.15
C TYR A 86 2.18 7.40 0.35
N LEU A 87 1.37 7.32 -0.69
CA LEU A 87 0.07 6.66 -0.65
C LEU A 87 -0.04 5.64 -1.77
N VAL A 88 -0.48 4.43 -1.44
CA VAL A 88 -0.87 3.39 -2.40
C VAL A 88 -2.37 3.16 -2.22
N LEU A 89 -3.19 3.87 -2.99
CA LEU A 89 -4.66 3.72 -2.96
C LEU A 89 -5.06 2.48 -3.76
N LYS A 90 -5.35 1.40 -3.03
CA LYS A 90 -5.71 0.09 -3.59
C LYS A 90 -7.06 0.13 -4.32
N GLY A 91 -7.19 -0.69 -5.38
CA GLY A 91 -8.39 -0.84 -6.18
C GLY A 91 -8.06 -1.08 -7.66
N PRO A 92 -9.08 -1.16 -8.55
CA PRO A 92 -8.84 -1.27 -9.99
C PRO A 92 -7.99 -0.09 -10.48
N GLY A 93 -6.81 -0.39 -11.08
CA GLY A 93 -5.83 0.65 -11.37
C GLY A 93 -5.34 1.32 -10.08
N THR A 94 -4.68 0.56 -9.21
CA THR A 94 -4.07 1.07 -7.96
C THR A 94 -3.23 2.31 -8.24
N ILE A 95 -3.35 3.31 -7.38
CA ILE A 95 -2.67 4.59 -7.54
C ILE A 95 -1.55 4.70 -6.52
N ALA A 96 -0.34 5.01 -6.98
CA ALA A 96 0.78 5.43 -6.14
C ALA A 96 0.91 6.94 -6.21
N ALA A 97 0.93 7.62 -5.06
CA ALA A 97 1.10 9.06 -4.97
C ALA A 97 2.21 9.43 -3.98
N ALA A 98 2.95 10.48 -4.28
CA ALA A 98 4.04 11.01 -3.46
C ALA A 98 3.67 12.37 -2.86
N PRO A 99 4.29 12.79 -1.74
CA PRO A 99 4.02 14.08 -1.12
C PRO A 99 4.44 15.28 -1.99
N ASP A 100 5.30 15.07 -2.99
CA ASP A 100 5.70 16.10 -3.95
C ASP A 100 4.70 16.30 -5.11
N GLY A 101 3.61 15.52 -5.13
CA GLY A 101 2.54 15.61 -6.12
C GLY A 101 2.67 14.64 -7.29
N ARG A 102 3.76 13.87 -7.39
CA ARG A 102 3.85 12.79 -8.38
C ARG A 102 2.76 11.76 -8.11
N CYS A 103 2.11 11.30 -9.18
CA CYS A 103 1.04 10.33 -9.11
C CYS A 103 1.14 9.37 -10.31
N MET A 104 0.97 8.08 -10.07
CA MET A 104 1.02 7.05 -11.09
C MET A 104 -0.11 6.05 -10.89
N ARG A 105 -0.80 5.71 -11.98
CA ARG A 105 -1.82 4.66 -12.02
C ARG A 105 -1.23 3.36 -12.55
N ASN A 106 -1.40 2.30 -11.80
CA ASN A 106 -0.90 0.97 -12.16
C ASN A 106 -1.77 0.31 -13.25
N PRO A 107 -1.17 -0.18 -14.36
CA PRO A 107 -1.90 -0.84 -15.44
C PRO A 107 -2.11 -2.34 -15.24
N THR A 108 -1.44 -2.97 -14.26
CA THR A 108 -1.46 -4.43 -14.05
C THR A 108 -2.47 -4.85 -13.00
N GLY A 109 -2.80 -6.13 -12.98
CA GLY A 109 -3.72 -6.72 -12.02
C GLY A 109 -5.12 -6.97 -12.57
N ASN A 110 -5.88 -7.78 -11.86
CA ASN A 110 -7.20 -8.23 -12.28
C ASN A 110 -8.15 -8.39 -11.08
N CYS A 111 -9.44 -8.59 -11.37
CA CYS A 111 -10.47 -8.69 -10.33
C CYS A 111 -10.34 -9.93 -9.43
N GLY A 112 -9.65 -10.98 -9.86
CA GLY A 112 -9.36 -12.18 -9.04
C GLY A 112 -8.51 -11.87 -7.80
N MET A 113 -7.79 -10.74 -7.81
CA MET A 113 -6.97 -10.28 -6.69
C MET A 113 -7.81 -9.65 -5.56
N ALA A 114 -9.10 -9.39 -5.75
CA ALA A 114 -9.98 -8.79 -4.74
C ALA A 114 -10.36 -9.80 -3.65
N LYS A 115 -9.37 -10.31 -2.92
CA LYS A 115 -9.51 -11.33 -1.87
C LYS A 115 -8.68 -10.94 -0.63
N GLY A 116 -9.14 -11.37 0.54
CA GLY A 116 -8.38 -11.20 1.78
C GLY A 116 -6.98 -11.82 1.68
N GLY A 117 -5.96 -11.09 2.13
CA GLY A 117 -4.55 -11.48 2.06
C GLY A 117 -3.78 -10.92 0.85
N SER A 118 -4.45 -10.53 -0.26
CA SER A 118 -3.74 -9.91 -1.41
C SER A 118 -3.08 -8.59 -1.02
N GLY A 119 -3.72 -7.80 -0.15
CA GLY A 119 -3.14 -6.57 0.39
C GLY A 119 -1.89 -6.81 1.24
N ASP A 120 -1.89 -7.89 2.03
CA ASP A 120 -0.74 -8.26 2.87
C ASP A 120 0.49 -8.60 2.01
N VAL A 121 0.28 -9.29 0.88
CA VAL A 121 1.35 -9.56 -0.11
C VAL A 121 1.91 -8.25 -0.66
N LEU A 122 1.05 -7.31 -1.08
CA LEU A 122 1.49 -6.00 -1.57
C LEU A 122 2.30 -5.23 -0.52
N ALA A 123 1.79 -5.17 0.71
CA ALA A 123 2.46 -4.47 1.81
C ALA A 123 3.83 -5.11 2.14
N GLY A 124 3.91 -6.44 2.09
CA GLY A 124 5.15 -7.19 2.26
C GLY A 124 6.18 -6.90 1.15
N MET A 125 5.74 -6.88 -0.12
CA MET A 125 6.60 -6.51 -1.25
C MET A 125 7.12 -5.08 -1.10
N LEU A 126 6.24 -4.14 -0.77
CA LEU A 126 6.60 -2.73 -0.61
C LEU A 126 7.64 -2.52 0.50
N VAL A 127 7.45 -3.11 1.67
CA VAL A 127 8.42 -2.97 2.77
C VAL A 127 9.76 -3.63 2.43
N SER A 128 9.76 -4.72 1.64
CA SER A 128 11.00 -5.36 1.15
C SER A 128 11.77 -4.45 0.20
N LEU A 129 11.09 -3.84 -0.79
CA LEU A 129 11.72 -2.92 -1.75
C LEU A 129 12.28 -1.66 -1.06
N LEU A 130 11.57 -1.11 -0.07
CA LEU A 130 12.09 -0.04 0.77
C LEU A 130 13.31 -0.49 1.60
N GLY A 131 13.30 -1.74 2.09
CA GLY A 131 14.41 -2.33 2.81
C GLY A 131 15.66 -2.54 1.94
N LEU A 132 15.49 -2.76 0.64
CA LEU A 132 16.56 -2.83 -0.35
C LEU A 132 17.11 -1.44 -0.75
N GLY A 133 16.51 -0.35 -0.24
CA GLY A 133 16.99 1.01 -0.47
C GLY A 133 16.43 1.70 -1.72
N LEU A 134 15.38 1.16 -2.34
CA LEU A 134 14.72 1.86 -3.44
C LEU A 134 14.15 3.21 -2.97
N PRO A 135 14.21 4.26 -3.81
CA PRO A 135 13.52 5.51 -3.54
C PRO A 135 12.02 5.25 -3.29
N PRO A 136 11.38 5.93 -2.34
CA PRO A 136 10.05 5.53 -1.87
C PRO A 136 8.97 5.49 -2.95
N MET A 137 8.96 6.46 -3.89
CA MET A 137 8.00 6.45 -4.99
C MET A 137 8.25 5.28 -5.94
N ASP A 138 9.52 4.99 -6.24
CA ASP A 138 9.91 3.87 -7.11
C ASP A 138 9.54 2.52 -6.45
N ALA A 139 9.74 2.41 -5.13
CA ALA A 139 9.32 1.25 -4.36
C ALA A 139 7.79 1.05 -4.41
N CYS A 140 7.00 2.13 -4.29
CA CYS A 140 5.55 2.07 -4.44
C CYS A 140 5.16 1.62 -5.85
N CYS A 141 5.71 2.23 -6.89
CA CYS A 141 5.43 1.91 -8.29
C CYS A 141 5.80 0.46 -8.63
N ALA A 142 7.01 0.03 -8.24
CA ALA A 142 7.49 -1.33 -8.49
C ALA A 142 6.64 -2.37 -7.73
N ALA A 143 6.33 -2.11 -6.45
CA ALA A 143 5.49 -3.02 -5.65
C ALA A 143 4.11 -3.23 -6.28
N VAL A 144 3.40 -2.15 -6.67
CA VAL A 144 2.06 -2.27 -7.24
C VAL A 144 2.09 -2.91 -8.61
N TRP A 145 3.11 -2.62 -9.44
CA TRP A 145 3.25 -3.22 -10.76
C TRP A 145 3.54 -4.72 -10.66
N LEU A 146 4.54 -5.11 -9.88
CA LEU A 146 4.94 -6.51 -9.67
C LEU A 146 3.81 -7.33 -9.05
N HIS A 147 3.12 -6.77 -8.05
CA HIS A 147 1.97 -7.39 -7.42
C HIS A 147 0.83 -7.65 -8.42
N GLY A 148 0.47 -6.63 -9.21
CA GLY A 148 -0.54 -6.76 -10.25
C GLY A 148 -0.12 -7.76 -11.32
N ARG A 149 1.14 -7.72 -11.77
CA ARG A 149 1.68 -8.65 -12.77
C ARG A 149 1.71 -10.09 -12.28
N ALA A 150 2.12 -10.31 -11.03
CA ALA A 150 2.05 -11.64 -10.40
C ALA A 150 0.60 -12.16 -10.35
N GLY A 151 -0.37 -11.28 -10.03
CA GLY A 151 -1.80 -11.61 -10.09
C GLY A 151 -2.27 -11.98 -11.50
N ASP A 152 -1.80 -11.27 -12.53
CA ASP A 152 -2.14 -11.60 -13.93
C ASP A 152 -1.56 -12.96 -14.36
N LEU A 153 -0.35 -13.28 -13.92
CA LEU A 153 0.28 -14.58 -14.17
C LEU A 153 -0.47 -15.71 -13.42
N ALA A 154 -0.86 -15.46 -12.16
CA ALA A 154 -1.64 -16.42 -11.38
C ALA A 154 -3.00 -16.70 -12.04
N ALA A 155 -3.72 -15.64 -12.45
CA ALA A 155 -5.02 -15.77 -13.12
C ALA A 155 -4.97 -16.58 -14.41
N ARG A 156 -3.88 -16.50 -15.17
CA ARG A 156 -3.68 -17.32 -16.38
C ARG A 156 -3.56 -18.81 -16.07
N GLN A 157 -3.06 -19.16 -14.90
CA GLN A 157 -2.81 -20.55 -14.50
C GLN A 157 -4.01 -21.19 -13.80
N VAL A 158 -4.60 -20.49 -12.82
CA VAL A 158 -5.66 -21.05 -11.95
C VAL A 158 -7.03 -20.42 -12.18
N GLY A 159 -7.11 -19.43 -13.08
CA GLY A 159 -8.33 -18.68 -13.37
C GLY A 159 -8.64 -17.62 -12.31
N LEU A 160 -9.44 -16.62 -12.68
CA LEU A 160 -9.80 -15.49 -11.82
C LEU A 160 -10.54 -15.91 -10.54
N TRP A 161 -11.41 -16.91 -10.65
CA TRP A 161 -12.28 -17.34 -9.54
C TRP A 161 -11.56 -18.21 -8.52
N GLY A 162 -10.66 -19.08 -8.99
CA GLY A 162 -9.90 -20.00 -8.15
C GLY A 162 -8.66 -19.39 -7.49
N MET A 163 -8.18 -18.26 -7.99
CA MET A 163 -6.95 -17.63 -7.53
C MET A 163 -6.99 -17.25 -6.05
N THR A 164 -5.91 -17.54 -5.34
CA THR A 164 -5.68 -17.19 -3.94
C THR A 164 -4.47 -16.24 -3.80
N PRO A 165 -4.27 -15.58 -2.65
CA PRO A 165 -3.06 -14.81 -2.39
C PRO A 165 -1.77 -15.63 -2.47
N SER A 166 -1.82 -16.93 -2.14
CA SER A 166 -0.67 -17.84 -2.26
C SER A 166 -0.28 -18.06 -3.72
N ASP A 167 -1.27 -18.23 -4.63
CA ASP A 167 -0.99 -18.36 -6.06
C ASP A 167 -0.31 -17.09 -6.61
N LEU A 168 -0.73 -15.91 -6.13
CA LEU A 168 -0.10 -14.64 -6.48
C LEU A 168 1.35 -14.59 -5.96
N LEU A 169 1.58 -14.97 -4.70
CA LEU A 169 2.91 -14.99 -4.08
C LEU A 169 3.87 -15.88 -4.89
N ASP A 170 3.42 -17.05 -5.33
CA ASP A 170 4.21 -18.00 -6.14
C ASP A 170 4.60 -17.46 -7.52
N ARG A 171 3.93 -16.41 -8.02
CA ARG A 171 4.23 -15.75 -9.31
C ARG A 171 5.12 -14.54 -9.22
N ILE A 172 5.43 -14.04 -8.01
CA ILE A 172 6.35 -12.91 -7.84
C ILE A 172 7.72 -13.16 -8.49
N PRO A 173 8.37 -14.34 -8.36
CA PRO A 173 9.63 -14.59 -9.02
C PRO A 173 9.54 -14.51 -10.55
N ALA A 174 8.42 -14.95 -11.14
CA ALA A 174 8.21 -14.86 -12.58
C ALA A 174 7.99 -13.43 -13.05
N ALA A 175 7.22 -12.64 -12.28
CA ALA A 175 7.02 -11.21 -12.57
C ALA A 175 8.32 -10.40 -12.44
N LEU A 176 9.18 -10.75 -11.48
CA LEU A 176 10.50 -10.13 -11.32
C LEU A 176 11.41 -10.39 -12.51
N ARG A 177 11.46 -11.63 -13.04
CA ARG A 177 12.26 -11.94 -14.22
C ARG A 177 11.91 -11.10 -15.44
N GLU A 178 10.62 -10.76 -15.62
CA GLU A 178 10.19 -9.93 -16.76
C GLU A 178 10.78 -8.51 -16.77
N VAL A 179 11.31 -8.03 -15.64
CA VAL A 179 11.88 -6.68 -15.52
C VAL A 179 13.38 -6.68 -15.24
N THR A 180 13.98 -7.85 -15.02
CA THR A 180 15.41 -7.99 -14.72
C THR A 180 16.20 -8.74 -15.81
N GLU A 181 15.54 -9.44 -16.71
CA GLU A 181 16.06 -10.15 -17.89
C GLU A 181 15.55 -9.50 -19.18
#